data_9f7f8a77437711a5189031f2be4d7382
#
_entry.id   9f7f8a77437711a5189031f2be4d7382
#
_cell.length_a   1.000
_cell.length_b   1.000
_cell.length_c   1.000
_cell.angle_alpha   90.00
_cell.angle_beta   90.00
_cell.angle_gamma   90.00
#
_symmetry.space_group_name_H-M   'P 1'
#
loop_
_entity.id
_entity.type
_entity.pdbx_description
1 polymer ?
#
loop_
_entity_poly.entity_id
_entity_poly.type
_entity_poly.pdbx_seq_one_letter_code
_entity_poly.pdbx_strand_id
1 'polypeptide(L)'
;MAAGSGTPGGVPGLSGLPPARQVGTNFQPLYSVHAAALAGFEALARPVGAMGEAVGPAQFLALRAEGDIARIDRAWRRAHLARFASLDEGRGTLHLNVHPTALGADAAAELREDIAAHALAPSRVCIEILGGDSADEDLLAHVAAACRAIGVRVAIDGFGVARSNVDRLARILPDLAKISRPALEAVAGRDEARRILPSLARLLHEAGSEVAVSGIGDASAAMRAVEAGADFVQGAYFGVPRPGLTPDPIAIEILCRLKRMRASTPSSA
;
A
#
# COMPACT_ATOMS: atom_id res chain seq x y z
N MET A 1 5.54 -55.92 -26.44
CA MET A 1 5.50 -54.45 -26.77
C MET A 1 4.90 -53.72 -25.60
N ALA A 2 5.75 -53.06 -24.78
CA ALA A 2 5.35 -52.31 -23.61
C ALA A 2 5.29 -50.83 -23.99
N ALA A 3 4.11 -50.25 -23.84
CA ALA A 3 3.89 -48.83 -24.04
C ALA A 3 4.36 -48.07 -22.80
N GLY A 4 5.40 -47.24 -22.97
CA GLY A 4 5.89 -46.35 -21.94
C GLY A 4 4.97 -45.14 -21.75
N SER A 5 4.42 -45.01 -20.53
CA SER A 5 3.72 -43.82 -20.07
C SER A 5 4.77 -42.75 -19.68
N GLY A 6 4.99 -41.79 -20.58
CA GLY A 6 5.77 -40.60 -20.30
C GLY A 6 5.00 -39.67 -19.37
N THR A 7 5.48 -39.49 -18.16
CA THR A 7 5.08 -38.40 -17.25
C THR A 7 5.55 -37.06 -17.80
N PRO A 8 4.71 -36.01 -17.86
CA PRO A 8 5.16 -34.70 -18.29
C PRO A 8 6.14 -34.13 -17.26
N GLY A 9 7.28 -33.68 -17.75
CA GLY A 9 8.40 -33.17 -16.99
C GLY A 9 7.99 -32.02 -16.06
N GLY A 10 8.12 -32.27 -14.77
CA GLY A 10 8.04 -31.25 -13.75
C GLY A 10 9.16 -30.24 -13.96
N VAL A 11 8.82 -28.97 -13.88
CA VAL A 11 9.79 -27.88 -13.86
C VAL A 11 10.73 -28.08 -12.66
N PRO A 12 12.06 -28.10 -12.86
CA PRO A 12 12.99 -28.36 -11.76
C PRO A 12 12.97 -27.23 -10.73
N GLY A 13 12.68 -27.61 -9.47
CA GLY A 13 13.29 -26.97 -8.33
C GLY A 13 12.83 -25.57 -7.91
N LEU A 14 11.66 -25.47 -7.28
CA LEU A 14 11.35 -24.38 -6.35
C LEU A 14 11.04 -24.93 -4.94
N SER A 15 11.85 -25.88 -4.48
CA SER A 15 11.85 -26.34 -3.09
C SER A 15 12.78 -25.44 -2.26
N GLY A 16 12.29 -24.27 -1.86
CA GLY A 16 13.03 -23.41 -0.97
C GLY A 16 12.57 -21.97 -1.11
N LEU A 17 11.59 -21.57 -0.29
CA LEU A 17 11.46 -20.13 -0.02
C LEU A 17 12.80 -19.65 0.52
N PRO A 18 13.34 -18.53 0.03
CA PRO A 18 14.45 -17.91 0.72
C PRO A 18 14.01 -17.67 2.17
N PRO A 19 14.86 -18.00 3.17
CA PRO A 19 14.54 -17.72 4.55
C PRO A 19 14.19 -16.24 4.67
N ALA A 20 13.28 -15.88 5.57
CA ALA A 20 12.76 -14.51 5.75
C ALA A 20 13.88 -13.44 5.87
N ARG A 21 15.10 -13.85 6.15
CA ARG A 21 16.33 -13.03 6.17
C ARG A 21 16.79 -12.53 4.77
N GLN A 22 16.24 -13.04 3.68
CA GLN A 22 16.66 -12.67 2.31
C GLN A 22 15.69 -11.71 1.61
N VAL A 23 14.63 -11.28 2.29
CA VAL A 23 13.72 -10.28 1.74
C VAL A 23 14.17 -8.90 2.22
N GLY A 24 14.72 -8.12 1.31
CA GLY A 24 15.01 -6.71 1.57
C GLY A 24 13.73 -5.91 1.79
N THR A 25 13.80 -4.92 2.67
CA THR A 25 12.72 -3.94 2.87
C THR A 25 13.21 -2.57 2.47
N ASN A 26 12.48 -1.92 1.56
CA ASN A 26 12.62 -0.49 1.33
C ASN A 26 11.38 0.22 1.89
N PHE A 27 11.59 1.44 2.35
CA PHE A 27 10.54 2.30 2.88
C PHE A 27 10.33 3.48 1.95
N GLN A 28 9.09 3.71 1.55
CA GLN A 28 8.72 4.90 0.79
C GLN A 28 7.95 5.87 1.68
N PRO A 29 8.39 7.14 1.78
CA PRO A 29 7.74 8.10 2.66
C PRO A 29 6.34 8.47 2.15
N LEU A 30 5.41 8.63 3.09
CA LEU A 30 4.07 9.17 2.92
C LEU A 30 4.00 10.49 3.66
N TYR A 31 3.52 11.55 3.02
CA TYR A 31 3.47 12.89 3.61
C TYR A 31 2.03 13.38 3.79
N SER A 32 1.76 14.01 4.92
CA SER A 32 0.50 14.72 5.14
C SER A 32 0.52 16.07 4.41
N VAL A 33 -0.48 16.27 3.56
CA VAL A 33 -0.71 17.55 2.89
C VAL A 33 -1.08 18.63 3.91
N HIS A 34 -1.96 18.29 4.86
CA HIS A 34 -2.43 19.25 5.86
C HIS A 34 -1.29 19.76 6.75
N ALA A 35 -0.53 18.85 7.35
CA ALA A 35 0.58 19.18 8.23
C ALA A 35 1.84 19.67 7.50
N ALA A 36 1.95 19.41 6.18
CA ALA A 36 3.18 19.53 5.39
C ALA A 36 4.37 18.83 6.09
N ALA A 37 4.16 17.60 6.50
CA ALA A 37 5.10 16.81 7.31
C ALA A 37 5.06 15.33 6.92
N LEU A 38 6.09 14.59 7.30
CA LEU A 38 6.09 13.14 7.21
C LEU A 38 4.95 12.56 8.05
N ALA A 39 4.13 11.69 7.44
CA ALA A 39 3.05 10.96 8.09
C ALA A 39 3.45 9.52 8.42
N GLY A 40 4.24 8.89 7.57
CA GLY A 40 4.64 7.50 7.73
C GLY A 40 5.47 6.99 6.57
N PHE A 41 5.59 5.67 6.52
CA PHE A 41 6.35 4.96 5.48
C PHE A 41 5.58 3.72 5.04
N GLU A 42 5.52 3.50 3.74
CA GLU A 42 5.09 2.22 3.18
C GLU A 42 6.30 1.28 3.05
N ALA A 43 6.16 0.08 3.62
CA ALA A 43 7.16 -0.98 3.49
C ALA A 43 6.96 -1.75 2.18
N LEU A 44 8.00 -1.79 1.39
CA LEU A 44 8.01 -2.43 0.08
C LEU A 44 9.01 -3.58 0.06
N ALA A 45 8.52 -4.79 -0.21
CA ALA A 45 9.36 -5.96 -0.34
C ALA A 45 10.34 -5.80 -1.50
N ARG A 46 11.54 -6.32 -1.31
CA ARG A 46 12.59 -6.44 -2.34
C ARG A 46 13.01 -7.90 -2.42
N PRO A 47 12.14 -8.75 -3.02
CA PRO A 47 12.49 -10.14 -3.22
C PRO A 47 13.65 -10.28 -4.18
N VAL A 48 14.44 -11.32 -3.97
CA VAL A 48 15.59 -11.65 -4.78
C VAL A 48 15.27 -12.96 -5.51
N GLY A 49 15.51 -13.01 -6.80
CA GLY A 49 15.34 -14.20 -7.61
C GLY A 49 16.42 -15.25 -7.33
N ALA A 50 16.30 -16.40 -7.99
CA ALA A 50 17.16 -17.54 -7.74
C ALA A 50 18.66 -17.29 -8.04
N MET A 51 18.95 -16.33 -8.92
CA MET A 51 20.32 -15.94 -9.29
C MET A 51 20.78 -14.64 -8.60
N GLY A 52 20.05 -14.16 -7.60
CA GLY A 52 20.38 -12.93 -6.89
C GLY A 52 19.89 -11.63 -7.54
N GLU A 53 19.13 -11.71 -8.62
CA GLU A 53 18.54 -10.55 -9.29
C GLU A 53 17.38 -9.95 -8.50
N ALA A 54 17.20 -8.64 -8.60
CA ALA A 54 16.03 -7.97 -8.02
C ALA A 54 14.77 -8.29 -8.82
N VAL A 55 13.73 -8.77 -8.15
CA VAL A 55 12.43 -9.11 -8.73
C VAL A 55 11.34 -8.21 -8.14
N GLY A 56 10.37 -7.78 -8.97
CA GLY A 56 9.21 -7.05 -8.46
C GLY A 56 8.32 -7.92 -7.57
N PRO A 57 7.74 -7.39 -6.47
CA PRO A 57 6.88 -8.18 -5.57
C PRO A 57 5.73 -8.88 -6.29
N ALA A 58 5.01 -8.19 -7.17
CA ALA A 58 3.91 -8.77 -7.94
C ALA A 58 4.39 -9.89 -8.87
N GLN A 59 5.50 -9.68 -9.57
CA GLN A 59 6.09 -10.71 -10.43
C GLN A 59 6.55 -11.93 -9.62
N PHE A 60 7.13 -11.69 -8.44
CA PHE A 60 7.55 -12.76 -7.54
C PHE A 60 6.36 -13.60 -7.08
N LEU A 61 5.24 -12.98 -6.68
CA LEU A 61 4.03 -13.67 -6.24
C LEU A 61 3.29 -14.36 -7.37
N ALA A 62 3.24 -13.79 -8.57
CA ALA A 62 2.58 -14.38 -9.74
C ALA A 62 3.14 -15.76 -10.14
N LEU A 63 4.36 -16.09 -9.72
CA LEU A 63 5.02 -17.38 -9.97
C LEU A 63 4.77 -18.39 -8.84
N ARG A 64 3.90 -18.11 -7.87
CA ARG A 64 3.67 -18.92 -6.68
C ARG A 64 2.27 -19.55 -6.67
N ALA A 65 2.13 -20.70 -6.03
CA ALA A 65 0.83 -21.28 -5.75
C ALA A 65 0.10 -20.40 -4.71
N GLU A 66 -1.22 -20.37 -4.76
CA GLU A 66 -2.05 -19.52 -3.89
C GLU A 66 -1.78 -19.77 -2.40
N GLY A 67 -1.65 -21.04 -2.00
CA GLY A 67 -1.30 -21.39 -0.61
C GLY A 67 0.09 -20.91 -0.15
N ASP A 68 1.01 -20.65 -1.08
CA ASP A 68 2.32 -20.08 -0.77
C ASP A 68 2.26 -18.56 -0.59
N ILE A 69 1.32 -17.88 -1.26
CA ILE A 69 1.18 -16.42 -1.20
C ILE A 69 0.92 -15.98 0.24
N ALA A 70 -0.01 -16.59 0.95
CA ALA A 70 -0.32 -16.26 2.33
C ALA A 70 0.91 -16.39 3.26
N ARG A 71 1.68 -17.47 3.10
CA ARG A 71 2.89 -17.72 3.88
C ARG A 71 3.99 -16.71 3.57
N ILE A 72 4.17 -16.37 2.30
CA ILE A 72 5.15 -15.38 1.84
C ILE A 72 4.77 -13.99 2.34
N ASP A 73 3.53 -13.60 2.17
CA ASP A 73 2.99 -12.31 2.62
C ASP A 73 3.20 -12.11 4.12
N ARG A 74 2.85 -13.11 4.94
CA ARG A 74 3.11 -13.05 6.39
C ARG A 74 4.61 -12.92 6.70
N ALA A 75 5.46 -13.69 6.01
CA ALA A 75 6.90 -13.60 6.21
C ALA A 75 7.45 -12.21 5.85
N TRP A 76 6.95 -11.59 4.79
CA TRP A 76 7.31 -10.23 4.40
C TRP A 76 6.86 -9.20 5.44
N ARG A 77 5.62 -9.27 5.89
CA ARG A 77 5.10 -8.36 6.94
C ARG A 77 5.94 -8.43 8.22
N ARG A 78 6.30 -9.64 8.68
CA ARG A 78 7.19 -9.81 9.84
C ARG A 78 8.57 -9.21 9.61
N ALA A 79 9.15 -9.39 8.43
CA ALA A 79 10.43 -8.78 8.09
C ALA A 79 10.35 -7.25 8.05
N HIS A 80 9.24 -6.69 7.53
CA HIS A 80 8.98 -5.25 7.49
C HIS A 80 8.81 -4.67 8.89
N LEU A 81 8.02 -5.31 9.76
CA LEU A 81 7.86 -4.93 11.16
C LEU A 81 9.20 -4.92 11.90
N ALA A 82 9.96 -6.00 11.79
CA ALA A 82 11.28 -6.12 12.41
C ALA A 82 12.23 -5.02 11.93
N ARG A 83 12.27 -4.78 10.62
CA ARG A 83 13.14 -3.76 10.04
C ARG A 83 12.71 -2.35 10.42
N PHE A 84 11.40 -2.06 10.38
CA PHE A 84 10.86 -0.77 10.82
C PHE A 84 11.21 -0.51 12.28
N ALA A 85 10.90 -1.45 13.19
CA ALA A 85 11.20 -1.30 14.61
C ALA A 85 12.68 -1.08 14.90
N SER A 86 13.60 -1.70 14.12
CA SER A 86 15.04 -1.52 14.28
C SER A 86 15.57 -0.13 13.88
N LEU A 87 14.79 0.63 13.10
CA LEU A 87 15.14 1.94 12.57
C LEU A 87 14.30 3.07 13.17
N ASP A 88 13.22 2.71 13.87
CA ASP A 88 12.19 3.63 14.29
C ASP A 88 12.63 4.55 15.42
N GLU A 89 12.47 5.83 15.23
CA GLU A 89 12.70 6.89 16.20
C GLU A 89 11.38 7.39 16.83
N GLY A 90 10.31 6.61 16.77
CA GLY A 90 9.00 6.99 17.30
C GLY A 90 8.18 7.88 16.35
N ARG A 91 8.54 7.97 15.07
CA ARG A 91 7.92 8.89 14.10
C ARG A 91 7.12 8.15 13.04
N GLY A 92 5.89 8.65 12.80
CA GLY A 92 5.04 8.21 11.70
C GLY A 92 4.46 6.80 11.86
N THR A 93 3.69 6.40 10.86
CA THR A 93 3.04 5.10 10.76
C THR A 93 3.77 4.19 9.78
N LEU A 94 3.69 2.88 10.02
CA LEU A 94 4.13 1.85 9.09
C LEU A 94 2.93 1.33 8.30
N HIS A 95 3.03 1.43 6.98
CA HIS A 95 2.04 0.88 6.05
C HIS A 95 2.55 -0.45 5.50
N LEU A 96 1.72 -1.49 5.62
CA LEU A 96 2.03 -2.87 5.24
C LEU A 96 1.07 -3.35 4.17
N ASN A 97 1.58 -3.64 2.99
CA ASN A 97 0.81 -4.29 1.93
C ASN A 97 0.40 -5.69 2.35
N VAL A 98 -0.85 -6.05 2.11
CA VAL A 98 -1.41 -7.37 2.40
C VAL A 98 -2.17 -7.89 1.19
N HIS A 99 -1.78 -9.08 0.73
CA HIS A 99 -2.51 -9.75 -0.33
C HIS A 99 -3.85 -10.26 0.21
N PRO A 100 -5.00 -10.04 -0.48
CA PRO A 100 -6.32 -10.44 0.03
C PRO A 100 -6.41 -11.91 0.45
N THR A 101 -5.79 -12.82 -0.31
CA THR A 101 -5.78 -14.25 0.00
C THR A 101 -4.94 -14.61 1.24
N ALA A 102 -4.13 -13.68 1.74
CA ALA A 102 -3.36 -13.86 2.97
C ALA A 102 -4.15 -13.46 4.24
N LEU A 103 -5.35 -12.95 4.08
CA LEU A 103 -6.22 -12.51 5.17
C LEU A 103 -7.22 -13.63 5.55
N GLY A 104 -6.76 -14.61 6.35
CA GLY A 104 -7.64 -15.60 6.98
C GLY A 104 -8.33 -15.07 8.23
N ALA A 105 -9.23 -15.86 8.82
CA ALA A 105 -9.99 -15.48 10.02
C ALA A 105 -9.08 -15.08 11.20
N ASP A 106 -7.89 -15.66 11.33
CA ASP A 106 -6.94 -15.42 12.41
C ASP A 106 -5.98 -14.25 12.12
N ALA A 107 -6.08 -13.62 10.95
CA ALA A 107 -5.10 -12.62 10.48
C ALA A 107 -4.90 -11.45 11.47
N ALA A 108 -5.96 -10.99 12.12
CA ALA A 108 -5.86 -9.91 13.11
C ALA A 108 -5.12 -10.34 14.39
N ALA A 109 -5.36 -11.58 14.86
CA ALA A 109 -4.65 -12.13 16.02
C ALA A 109 -3.17 -12.32 15.72
N GLU A 110 -2.84 -12.88 14.56
CA GLU A 110 -1.47 -13.04 14.08
C GLU A 110 -0.74 -11.69 13.94
N LEU A 111 -1.43 -10.68 13.39
CA LEU A 111 -0.87 -9.33 13.23
C LEU A 111 -0.60 -8.69 14.60
N ARG A 112 -1.51 -8.85 15.55
CA ARG A 112 -1.32 -8.35 16.93
C ARG A 112 -0.07 -8.95 17.58
N GLU A 113 0.13 -10.26 17.44
CA GLU A 113 1.32 -10.95 17.97
C GLU A 113 2.60 -10.44 17.30
N ASP A 114 2.58 -10.32 15.97
CA ASP A 114 3.72 -9.84 15.19
C ASP A 114 4.08 -8.37 15.52
N ILE A 115 3.10 -7.49 15.77
CA ILE A 115 3.31 -6.11 16.21
C ILE A 115 3.88 -6.07 17.64
N ALA A 116 3.30 -6.86 18.55
CA ALA A 116 3.71 -6.91 19.97
C ALA A 116 5.15 -7.42 20.12
N ALA A 117 5.57 -8.38 19.27
CA ALA A 117 6.93 -8.92 19.26
C ALA A 117 8.01 -7.85 19.01
N HIS A 118 7.62 -6.70 18.44
CA HIS A 118 8.54 -5.59 18.15
C HIS A 118 8.25 -4.33 18.97
N ALA A 119 7.45 -4.43 20.04
CA ALA A 119 7.06 -3.33 20.92
C ALA A 119 6.47 -2.10 20.20
N LEU A 120 5.86 -2.31 19.05
CA LEU A 120 5.18 -1.25 18.31
C LEU A 120 3.75 -1.06 18.83
N ALA A 121 3.27 0.17 18.85
CA ALA A 121 1.86 0.45 19.12
C ALA A 121 1.01 0.07 17.89
N PRO A 122 -0.10 -0.69 18.02
CA PRO A 122 -0.96 -1.03 16.90
C PRO A 122 -1.45 0.19 16.10
N SER A 123 -1.71 1.31 16.76
CA SER A 123 -2.11 2.58 16.13
C SER A 123 -1.06 3.19 15.18
N ARG A 124 0.17 2.69 15.23
CA ARG A 124 1.26 3.06 14.32
C ARG A 124 1.38 2.11 13.12
N VAL A 125 0.47 1.17 12.99
CA VAL A 125 0.45 0.23 11.86
C VAL A 125 -0.84 0.41 11.07
N CYS A 126 -0.69 0.47 9.76
CA CYS A 126 -1.79 0.46 8.79
C CYS A 126 -1.59 -0.72 7.84
N ILE A 127 -2.58 -1.61 7.72
CA ILE A 127 -2.59 -2.62 6.67
C ILE A 127 -3.21 -2.03 5.41
N GLU A 128 -2.58 -2.26 4.25
CA GLU A 128 -3.07 -1.86 2.95
C GLU A 128 -3.54 -3.10 2.19
N ILE A 129 -4.86 -3.26 2.09
CA ILE A 129 -5.47 -4.38 1.37
C ILE A 129 -5.34 -4.07 -0.12
N LEU A 130 -4.57 -4.91 -0.82
CA LEU A 130 -4.35 -4.75 -2.25
C LEU A 130 -5.64 -4.99 -3.05
N GLY A 131 -5.84 -4.21 -4.11
CA GLY A 131 -6.91 -4.46 -5.07
C GLY A 131 -6.75 -5.82 -5.74
N GLY A 132 -7.88 -6.47 -6.07
CA GLY A 132 -7.92 -7.75 -6.78
C GLY A 132 -9.35 -8.30 -6.83
N ASP A 133 -9.69 -9.03 -7.90
CA ASP A 133 -11.05 -9.47 -8.18
C ASP A 133 -11.43 -10.81 -7.52
N SER A 134 -10.51 -11.48 -6.81
CA SER A 134 -10.65 -12.86 -6.35
C SER A 134 -10.80 -13.04 -4.84
N ALA A 135 -11.13 -11.98 -4.09
CA ALA A 135 -11.23 -12.05 -2.65
C ALA A 135 -12.68 -12.22 -2.18
N ASP A 136 -12.86 -12.97 -1.09
CA ASP A 136 -14.11 -13.00 -0.33
C ASP A 136 -14.28 -11.66 0.40
N GLU A 137 -15.16 -10.80 -0.11
CA GLU A 137 -15.39 -9.44 0.42
C GLU A 137 -15.97 -9.46 1.85
N ASP A 138 -16.75 -10.47 2.22
CA ASP A 138 -17.28 -10.61 3.57
C ASP A 138 -16.17 -11.00 4.55
N LEU A 139 -15.26 -11.87 4.15
CA LEU A 139 -14.06 -12.18 4.93
C LEU A 139 -13.17 -10.94 5.09
N LEU A 140 -12.95 -10.18 4.01
CA LEU A 140 -12.15 -8.95 4.08
C LEU A 140 -12.77 -7.92 5.03
N ALA A 141 -14.09 -7.74 5.00
CA ALA A 141 -14.81 -6.85 5.91
C ALA A 141 -14.65 -7.30 7.37
N HIS A 142 -14.78 -8.61 7.63
CA HIS A 142 -14.60 -9.18 8.97
C HIS A 142 -13.16 -8.95 9.49
N VAL A 143 -12.15 -9.24 8.67
CA VAL A 143 -10.74 -9.04 9.04
C VAL A 143 -10.43 -7.57 9.26
N ALA A 144 -10.95 -6.67 8.41
CA ALA A 144 -10.78 -5.23 8.59
C ALA A 144 -11.35 -4.74 9.93
N ALA A 145 -12.56 -5.21 10.28
CA ALA A 145 -13.16 -4.90 11.59
C ALA A 145 -12.31 -5.43 12.75
N ALA A 146 -11.80 -6.66 12.64
CA ALA A 146 -10.95 -7.27 13.65
C ALA A 146 -9.59 -6.53 13.79
N CYS A 147 -9.00 -6.06 12.70
CA CYS A 147 -7.78 -5.23 12.73
C CYS A 147 -8.02 -3.89 13.44
N ARG A 148 -9.14 -3.23 13.15
CA ARG A 148 -9.50 -1.99 13.86
C ARG A 148 -9.76 -2.23 15.36
N ALA A 149 -10.36 -3.35 15.72
CA ALA A 149 -10.61 -3.71 17.13
C ALA A 149 -9.31 -3.86 17.95
N ILE A 150 -8.20 -4.20 17.32
CA ILE A 150 -6.88 -4.23 17.96
C ILE A 150 -6.09 -2.92 17.81
N GLY A 151 -6.70 -1.87 17.23
CA GLY A 151 -6.10 -0.55 17.06
C GLY A 151 -5.25 -0.37 15.81
N VAL A 152 -5.24 -1.33 14.87
CA VAL A 152 -4.56 -1.24 13.59
C VAL A 152 -5.46 -0.54 12.58
N ARG A 153 -4.91 0.40 11.80
CA ARG A 153 -5.64 1.09 10.72
C ARG A 153 -5.73 0.20 9.48
N VAL A 154 -6.80 0.39 8.71
CA VAL A 154 -7.04 -0.36 7.48
C VAL A 154 -7.12 0.59 6.31
N ALA A 155 -6.35 0.31 5.26
CA ALA A 155 -6.39 1.02 3.99
C ALA A 155 -6.81 0.08 2.85
N ILE A 156 -7.45 0.65 1.82
CA ILE A 156 -7.63 0.02 0.52
C ILE A 156 -6.64 0.66 -0.46
N ASP A 157 -5.79 -0.15 -1.10
CA ASP A 157 -4.89 0.32 -2.15
C ASP A 157 -5.47 0.10 -3.55
N GLY A 158 -5.07 0.97 -4.49
CA GLY A 158 -5.48 0.88 -5.88
C GLY A 158 -6.90 1.36 -6.17
N PHE A 159 -7.48 2.21 -5.34
CA PHE A 159 -8.81 2.76 -5.58
C PHE A 159 -8.87 3.53 -6.90
N GLY A 160 -9.95 3.31 -7.67
CA GLY A 160 -10.18 3.94 -8.98
C GLY A 160 -9.71 3.12 -10.19
N VAL A 161 -9.13 1.92 -10.01
CA VAL A 161 -8.62 1.09 -11.13
C VAL A 161 -9.45 -0.18 -11.36
N ALA A 162 -9.97 -0.83 -10.33
CA ALA A 162 -10.73 -2.07 -10.41
C ALA A 162 -12.26 -1.84 -10.34
N ARG A 163 -13.04 -2.82 -10.85
CA ARG A 163 -14.51 -2.71 -10.93
C ARG A 163 -15.23 -2.75 -9.58
N SER A 164 -14.63 -3.37 -8.57
CA SER A 164 -15.29 -3.66 -7.28
C SER A 164 -15.01 -2.62 -6.17
N ASN A 165 -14.42 -1.48 -6.50
CA ASN A 165 -13.94 -0.54 -5.48
C ASN A 165 -15.05 0.09 -4.62
N VAL A 166 -16.24 0.36 -5.19
CA VAL A 166 -17.34 0.98 -4.45
C VAL A 166 -17.99 -0.02 -3.50
N ASP A 167 -18.19 -1.28 -3.94
CA ASP A 167 -18.72 -2.34 -3.06
C ASP A 167 -17.75 -2.62 -1.91
N ARG A 168 -16.46 -2.74 -2.20
CA ARG A 168 -15.41 -2.91 -1.19
C ARG A 168 -15.36 -1.73 -0.22
N LEU A 169 -15.46 -0.49 -0.73
CA LEU A 169 -15.53 0.70 0.12
C LEU A 169 -16.70 0.61 1.11
N ALA A 170 -17.90 0.26 0.61
CA ALA A 170 -19.10 0.17 1.43
C ALA A 170 -19.04 -0.94 2.50
N ARG A 171 -18.36 -2.06 2.21
CA ARG A 171 -18.23 -3.20 3.13
C ARG A 171 -17.13 -3.03 4.15
N ILE A 172 -15.96 -2.54 3.72
CA ILE A 172 -14.77 -2.42 4.57
C ILE A 172 -14.80 -1.11 5.37
N LEU A 173 -15.32 -0.01 4.81
CA LEU A 173 -15.25 1.34 5.38
C LEU A 173 -13.83 1.67 5.87
N PRO A 174 -12.84 1.74 4.98
CA PRO A 174 -11.43 1.85 5.37
C PRO A 174 -11.13 3.19 6.03
N ASP A 175 -10.12 3.21 6.89
CA ASP A 175 -9.60 4.45 7.50
C ASP A 175 -8.86 5.31 6.47
N LEU A 176 -8.33 4.68 5.40
CA LEU A 176 -7.58 5.33 4.33
C LEU A 176 -7.90 4.67 2.98
N ALA A 177 -8.15 5.47 1.96
CA ALA A 177 -8.24 4.99 0.58
C ALA A 177 -7.08 5.56 -0.26
N LYS A 178 -6.30 4.70 -0.91
CA LYS A 178 -5.18 5.11 -1.76
C LYS A 178 -5.62 5.13 -3.23
N ILE A 179 -5.67 6.32 -3.81
CA ILE A 179 -5.91 6.52 -5.24
C ILE A 179 -4.57 6.32 -5.95
N SER A 180 -4.52 5.35 -6.84
CA SER A 180 -3.27 4.94 -7.49
C SER A 180 -2.93 5.78 -8.72
N ARG A 181 -1.66 5.68 -9.16
CA ARG A 181 -1.15 6.36 -10.35
C ARG A 181 -2.00 6.15 -11.62
N PRO A 182 -2.47 4.95 -11.98
CA PRO A 182 -3.31 4.79 -13.16
C PRO A 182 -4.61 5.60 -13.11
N ALA A 183 -5.25 5.73 -11.94
CA ALA A 183 -6.43 6.58 -11.78
C ALA A 183 -6.08 8.07 -11.97
N LEU A 184 -4.92 8.49 -11.46
CA LEU A 184 -4.41 9.85 -11.63
C LEU A 184 -4.07 10.16 -13.10
N GLU A 185 -3.50 9.21 -13.84
CA GLU A 185 -3.17 9.32 -15.26
C GLU A 185 -4.42 9.32 -16.16
N ALA A 186 -5.44 8.54 -15.80
CA ALA A 186 -6.70 8.48 -16.56
C ALA A 186 -7.41 9.84 -16.68
N VAL A 187 -7.20 10.73 -15.70
CA VAL A 187 -7.78 12.09 -15.71
C VAL A 187 -6.80 13.15 -16.22
N ALA A 188 -5.54 12.78 -16.47
CA ALA A 188 -4.53 13.72 -16.96
C ALA A 188 -4.84 14.16 -18.41
N GLY A 189 -4.72 15.47 -18.68
CA GLY A 189 -4.87 16.02 -20.03
C GLY A 189 -6.30 16.11 -20.57
N ARG A 190 -7.32 15.85 -19.75
CA ARG A 190 -8.74 15.96 -20.12
C ARG A 190 -9.41 16.99 -19.22
N ASP A 191 -9.89 18.08 -19.80
CA ASP A 191 -10.53 19.15 -19.01
C ASP A 191 -11.83 18.67 -18.34
N GLU A 192 -12.62 17.85 -19.01
CA GLU A 192 -13.85 17.25 -18.46
C GLU A 192 -13.53 16.30 -17.30
N ALA A 193 -12.39 15.63 -17.35
CA ALA A 193 -11.96 14.67 -16.32
C ALA A 193 -11.34 15.35 -15.09
N ARG A 194 -11.04 16.66 -15.13
CA ARG A 194 -10.46 17.39 -13.99
C ARG A 194 -11.33 17.34 -12.73
N ARG A 195 -12.66 17.17 -12.89
CA ARG A 195 -13.60 17.07 -11.77
C ARG A 195 -13.71 15.67 -11.18
N ILE A 196 -13.19 14.63 -11.86
CA ILE A 196 -13.32 13.24 -11.42
C ILE A 196 -12.54 13.02 -10.13
N LEU A 197 -11.28 13.40 -10.09
CA LEU A 197 -10.44 13.18 -8.92
C LEU A 197 -10.93 13.91 -7.65
N PRO A 198 -11.31 15.20 -7.71
CA PRO A 198 -11.94 15.88 -6.57
C PRO A 198 -13.28 15.25 -6.14
N SER A 199 -14.10 14.79 -7.10
CA SER A 199 -15.37 14.13 -6.77
C SER A 199 -15.16 12.79 -6.12
N LEU A 200 -14.14 12.04 -6.54
CA LEU A 200 -13.74 10.77 -5.94
C LEU A 200 -13.21 10.98 -4.52
N ALA A 201 -12.33 11.95 -4.31
CA ALA A 201 -11.81 12.28 -2.99
C ALA A 201 -12.94 12.68 -2.03
N ARG A 202 -13.90 13.50 -2.50
CA ARG A 202 -15.07 13.88 -1.71
C ARG A 202 -15.93 12.67 -1.33
N LEU A 203 -16.21 11.76 -2.27
CA LEU A 203 -16.93 10.52 -1.98
C LEU A 203 -16.26 9.71 -0.87
N LEU A 204 -14.94 9.57 -0.93
CA LEU A 204 -14.16 8.85 0.06
C LEU A 204 -14.22 9.54 1.43
N HIS A 205 -14.12 10.86 1.48
CA HIS A 205 -14.29 11.63 2.72
C HIS A 205 -15.69 11.51 3.30
N GLU A 206 -16.74 11.54 2.45
CA GLU A 206 -18.13 11.32 2.87
C GLU A 206 -18.35 9.91 3.42
N ALA A 207 -17.57 8.93 2.95
CA ALA A 207 -17.55 7.57 3.50
C ALA A 207 -16.72 7.45 4.80
N GLY A 208 -16.10 8.54 5.27
CA GLY A 208 -15.30 8.56 6.51
C GLY A 208 -13.84 8.15 6.33
N SER A 209 -13.37 7.99 5.09
CA SER A 209 -11.97 7.62 4.79
C SER A 209 -11.11 8.86 4.55
N GLU A 210 -9.87 8.86 5.06
CA GLU A 210 -8.83 9.76 4.56
C GLU A 210 -8.40 9.33 3.14
N VAL A 211 -7.85 10.25 2.38
CA VAL A 211 -7.47 10.01 0.98
C VAL A 211 -5.98 10.18 0.79
N ALA A 212 -5.30 9.14 0.34
CA ALA A 212 -3.93 9.22 -0.15
C ALA A 212 -3.91 9.17 -1.69
N VAL A 213 -3.03 9.95 -2.30
CA VAL A 213 -2.72 9.81 -3.73
C VAL A 213 -1.31 9.29 -3.88
N SER A 214 -1.17 8.12 -4.52
CA SER A 214 0.10 7.41 -4.68
C SER A 214 0.63 7.44 -6.11
N GLY A 215 1.94 7.16 -6.28
CA GLY A 215 2.59 7.10 -7.58
C GLY A 215 2.83 8.47 -8.23
N ILE A 216 2.85 9.54 -7.46
CA ILE A 216 3.10 10.91 -7.93
C ILE A 216 4.53 11.02 -8.44
N GLY A 217 4.69 11.28 -9.74
CA GLY A 217 5.99 11.34 -10.41
C GLY A 217 6.50 12.76 -10.71
N ASP A 218 5.62 13.76 -10.70
CA ASP A 218 5.94 15.13 -11.10
C ASP A 218 5.09 16.18 -10.38
N ALA A 219 5.45 17.46 -10.59
CA ALA A 219 4.78 18.60 -9.97
C ALA A 219 3.32 18.77 -10.40
N SER A 220 2.98 18.42 -11.64
CA SER A 220 1.60 18.53 -12.16
C SER A 220 0.69 17.50 -11.48
N ALA A 221 1.15 16.26 -11.33
CA ALA A 221 0.46 15.22 -10.59
C ALA A 221 0.31 15.58 -9.11
N ALA A 222 1.35 16.15 -8.50
CA ALA A 222 1.32 16.62 -7.11
C ALA A 222 0.28 17.74 -6.91
N MET A 223 0.22 18.69 -7.82
CA MET A 223 -0.77 19.78 -7.75
C MET A 223 -2.19 19.23 -7.90
N ARG A 224 -2.45 18.33 -8.87
CA ARG A 224 -3.77 17.70 -9.03
C ARG A 224 -4.21 16.95 -7.77
N ALA A 225 -3.29 16.23 -7.10
CA ALA A 225 -3.60 15.54 -5.86
C ALA A 225 -4.00 16.52 -4.74
N VAL A 226 -3.25 17.61 -4.58
CA VAL A 226 -3.53 18.64 -3.57
C VAL A 226 -4.85 19.38 -3.88
N GLU A 227 -5.10 19.73 -5.13
CA GLU A 227 -6.35 20.39 -5.58
C GLU A 227 -7.57 19.46 -5.41
N ALA A 228 -7.38 18.16 -5.60
CA ALA A 228 -8.43 17.16 -5.38
C ALA A 228 -8.80 16.99 -3.90
N GLY A 229 -8.01 17.52 -2.96
CA GLY A 229 -8.27 17.39 -1.54
C GLY A 229 -7.64 16.15 -0.91
N ALA A 230 -6.56 15.61 -1.48
CA ALA A 230 -5.83 14.53 -0.84
C ALA A 230 -5.31 14.93 0.55
N ASP A 231 -5.44 14.04 1.53
CA ASP A 231 -4.89 14.20 2.89
C ASP A 231 -3.41 13.82 2.92
N PHE A 232 -3.06 12.81 2.10
CA PHE A 232 -1.69 12.32 1.98
C PHE A 232 -1.24 12.22 0.53
N VAL A 233 0.06 12.34 0.33
CA VAL A 233 0.72 12.20 -0.98
C VAL A 233 1.94 11.30 -0.87
N GLN A 234 2.15 10.50 -1.90
CA GLN A 234 3.26 9.57 -2.00
C GLN A 234 3.71 9.42 -3.46
N GLY A 235 5.00 9.27 -3.69
CA GLY A 235 5.53 9.00 -5.03
C GLY A 235 6.97 9.45 -5.19
N ALA A 236 7.58 9.14 -6.33
CA ALA A 236 8.98 9.44 -6.61
C ALA A 236 9.29 10.95 -6.53
N TYR A 237 8.29 11.79 -6.78
CA TYR A 237 8.41 13.25 -6.68
C TYR A 237 8.65 13.73 -5.23
N PHE A 238 8.16 12.99 -4.23
CA PHE A 238 8.34 13.28 -2.81
C PHE A 238 9.39 12.41 -2.13
N GLY A 239 9.75 11.30 -2.74
CA GLY A 239 10.77 10.38 -2.24
C GLY A 239 10.65 8.99 -2.84
N VAL A 240 11.78 8.44 -3.27
CA VAL A 240 11.86 7.06 -3.76
C VAL A 240 12.02 6.08 -2.61
N PRO A 241 11.59 4.81 -2.78
CA PRO A 241 11.80 3.77 -1.77
C PRO A 241 13.29 3.55 -1.46
N ARG A 242 13.66 3.59 -0.17
CA ARG A 242 15.05 3.42 0.32
C ARG A 242 15.10 2.44 1.51
N PRO A 243 16.26 1.81 1.82
CA PRO A 243 16.39 0.87 2.94
C PRO A 243 16.24 1.49 4.34
N GLY A 244 16.21 2.82 4.46
CA GLY A 244 16.12 3.57 5.73
C GLY A 244 14.83 4.37 5.85
N LEU A 245 14.56 4.89 7.07
CA LEU A 245 13.42 5.75 7.39
C LEU A 245 13.78 7.24 7.26
N THR A 246 14.48 7.63 6.20
CA THR A 246 14.92 9.01 6.00
C THR A 246 13.95 9.73 5.07
N PRO A 247 13.19 10.73 5.57
CA PRO A 247 12.36 11.58 4.71
C PRO A 247 13.24 12.46 3.82
N ASP A 248 12.72 12.83 2.65
CA ASP A 248 13.38 13.81 1.80
C ASP A 248 13.05 15.24 2.30
N PRO A 249 14.02 16.04 2.72
CA PRO A 249 13.75 17.39 3.22
C PRO A 249 13.12 18.30 2.17
N ILE A 250 13.40 18.09 0.88
CA ILE A 250 12.82 18.86 -0.24
C ILE A 250 11.30 18.59 -0.34
N ALA A 251 10.83 17.41 0.03
CA ALA A 251 9.41 17.06 -0.04
C ALA A 251 8.55 18.00 0.82
N ILE A 252 9.04 18.40 1.98
CA ILE A 252 8.33 19.33 2.87
C ILE A 252 8.24 20.74 2.25
N GLU A 253 9.31 21.20 1.64
CA GLU A 253 9.33 22.49 0.92
C GLU A 253 8.35 22.49 -0.27
N ILE A 254 8.35 21.40 -1.04
CA ILE A 254 7.40 21.18 -2.13
C ILE A 254 5.97 21.27 -1.62
N LEU A 255 5.62 20.57 -0.55
CA LEU A 255 4.27 20.58 0.03
C LEU A 255 3.86 21.98 0.51
N CYS A 256 4.74 22.67 1.21
CA CYS A 256 4.50 24.05 1.64
C CYS A 256 4.23 24.98 0.44
N ARG A 257 4.94 24.79 -0.67
CA ARG A 257 4.75 25.56 -1.91
C ARG A 257 3.41 25.24 -2.56
N LEU A 258 3.08 23.96 -2.72
CA LEU A 258 1.80 23.51 -3.31
C LEU A 258 0.59 24.03 -2.52
N LYS A 259 0.65 24.00 -1.19
CA LYS A 259 -0.41 24.54 -0.33
C LYS A 259 -0.62 26.05 -0.55
N ARG A 260 0.46 26.81 -0.65
CA ARG A 260 0.36 28.26 -0.93
C ARG A 260 -0.25 28.53 -2.31
N MET A 261 0.15 27.77 -3.33
CA MET A 261 -0.40 27.91 -4.68
C MET A 261 -1.91 27.61 -4.71
N ARG A 262 -2.36 26.52 -4.05
CA ARG A 262 -3.79 26.20 -3.91
C ARG A 262 -4.57 27.33 -3.23
N ALA A 263 -4.04 27.90 -2.15
CA ALA A 263 -4.71 28.98 -1.42
C ALA A 263 -4.81 30.29 -2.25
N SER A 264 -3.94 30.48 -3.25
CA SER A 264 -3.92 31.65 -4.13
C SER A 264 -4.81 31.49 -5.37
N THR A 265 -5.34 30.29 -5.64
CA THR A 265 -6.25 30.03 -6.76
C THR A 265 -7.68 30.36 -6.31
N PRO A 266 -8.36 31.38 -6.90
CA PRO A 266 -9.73 31.68 -6.53
C PRO A 266 -10.62 30.47 -6.83
N SER A 267 -11.45 30.10 -5.85
CA SER A 267 -12.45 29.04 -5.99
C SER A 267 -13.42 29.49 -7.09
N SER A 268 -13.31 28.88 -8.28
CA SER A 268 -14.33 29.03 -9.32
C SER A 268 -15.57 28.31 -8.81
N ALA A 269 -16.51 29.08 -8.28
CA ALA A 269 -17.85 28.67 -7.85
C ALA A 269 -18.64 28.03 -8.99
#